data_8ea9665f02a402f71627f3ea0b7dcbad
#
_entry.id   8ea9665f02a402f71627f3ea0b7dcbad
#
_cell.length_a   1.000
_cell.length_b   1.000
_cell.length_c   1.000
_cell.angle_alpha   90.00
_cell.angle_beta   90.00
_cell.angle_gamma   90.00
#
_symmetry.space_group_name_H-M   'P 1'
#
loop_
_entity.id
_entity.type
_entity.pdbx_description
1 polymer ?
#
loop_
_entity_poly.entity_id
_entity_poly.type
_entity_poly.pdbx_seq_one_letter_code
_entity_poly.pdbx_strand_id
1 'polypeptide(L)'
;WNLKKKNFNSDIETSKIQAYCEKHQIWCIVQWDKAYPQRLMNDSQAPFLLYYQGNLSLLEEKILGIVGPRQPSEYGIQVLELFFEKANNFQLVSLSGFAKGVDQKTHQLSLLHNIPTIAVLGWGFQHYLRSSDRWFLGEIINQWGLILSEFKLWFQPTKRSFPQRNKLIAKLSEILFLPEAREKSWSLITAEFAYTMGKPVFSVPAPIFSPQSAGVFAKMNEQKIQLITDFDACLQKHFPQKGTVLQREKTSLTDRQIELLQHLE
;
A
#
# COMPACT_ATOMS: atom_id res chain seq x y z
N TRP A 1 -27.14 -12.13 -36.39
CA TRP A 1 -25.92 -11.56 -35.80
C TRP A 1 -24.84 -12.64 -35.78
N ASN A 2 -24.05 -12.75 -36.89
CA ASN A 2 -22.92 -13.66 -37.00
C ASN A 2 -21.72 -13.09 -36.24
N LEU A 3 -21.57 -13.44 -34.97
CA LEU A 3 -20.30 -13.34 -34.26
C LEU A 3 -19.33 -14.33 -34.88
N LYS A 4 -18.44 -13.89 -35.77
CA LYS A 4 -17.27 -14.64 -36.16
C LYS A 4 -16.53 -15.04 -34.88
N LYS A 5 -16.58 -16.32 -34.51
CA LYS A 5 -15.69 -16.94 -33.54
C LYS A 5 -14.25 -16.71 -34.04
N LYS A 6 -13.55 -15.71 -33.55
CA LYS A 6 -12.10 -15.70 -33.57
C LYS A 6 -11.70 -16.93 -32.74
N ASN A 7 -11.18 -17.95 -33.37
CA ASN A 7 -10.47 -19.01 -32.67
C ASN A 7 -9.25 -18.35 -32.01
N PHE A 8 -9.42 -17.92 -30.77
CA PHE A 8 -8.29 -17.57 -29.92
C PHE A 8 -7.51 -18.87 -29.73
N ASN A 9 -6.24 -18.86 -30.08
CA ASN A 9 -5.28 -19.91 -29.79
C ASN A 9 -5.00 -19.88 -28.28
N SER A 10 -6.06 -20.20 -27.46
CA SER A 10 -6.11 -20.02 -26.00
C SER A 10 -4.96 -20.75 -25.30
N ASP A 11 -4.55 -21.89 -25.84
CA ASP A 11 -3.53 -22.75 -25.21
C ASP A 11 -2.12 -22.19 -25.34
N ILE A 12 -1.78 -21.59 -26.49
CA ILE A 12 -0.46 -20.95 -26.70
C ILE A 12 -0.34 -19.66 -25.87
N GLU A 13 -1.41 -18.91 -25.74
CA GLU A 13 -1.40 -17.67 -24.94
C GLU A 13 -1.32 -17.98 -23.43
N THR A 14 -2.06 -19.00 -22.99
CA THR A 14 -2.03 -19.48 -21.60
C THR A 14 -0.64 -20.01 -21.22
N SER A 15 -0.02 -20.84 -22.08
CA SER A 15 1.32 -21.38 -21.81
C SER A 15 2.39 -20.28 -21.72
N LYS A 16 2.30 -19.22 -22.53
CA LYS A 16 3.19 -18.07 -22.46
C LYS A 16 3.01 -17.27 -21.16
N ILE A 17 1.76 -17.08 -20.72
CA ILE A 17 1.45 -16.41 -19.45
C ILE A 17 2.02 -17.22 -18.29
N GLN A 18 1.80 -18.52 -18.28
CA GLN A 18 2.30 -19.42 -17.25
C GLN A 18 3.82 -19.39 -17.18
N ALA A 19 4.52 -19.58 -18.30
CA ALA A 19 5.97 -19.53 -18.35
C ALA A 19 6.54 -18.17 -17.89
N TYR A 20 5.85 -17.08 -18.21
CA TYR A 20 6.22 -15.76 -17.73
C TYR A 20 6.07 -15.63 -16.20
N CYS A 21 4.95 -16.10 -15.65
CA CYS A 21 4.69 -16.10 -14.22
C CYS A 21 5.72 -16.94 -13.45
N GLU A 22 5.99 -18.16 -13.91
CA GLU A 22 7.00 -19.06 -13.34
C GLU A 22 8.40 -18.42 -13.33
N LYS A 23 8.83 -17.90 -14.49
CA LYS A 23 10.13 -17.24 -14.64
C LYS A 23 10.34 -16.08 -13.67
N HIS A 24 9.28 -15.34 -13.37
CA HIS A 24 9.34 -14.12 -12.54
C HIS A 24 8.77 -14.33 -11.14
N GLN A 25 8.44 -15.57 -10.75
CA GLN A 25 7.85 -15.90 -9.45
C GLN A 25 6.60 -15.06 -9.13
N ILE A 26 5.76 -14.86 -10.14
CA ILE A 26 4.47 -14.17 -10.01
C ILE A 26 3.39 -15.22 -9.90
N TRP A 27 2.56 -15.09 -8.89
CA TRP A 27 1.43 -15.97 -8.64
C TRP A 27 0.13 -15.22 -8.86
N CYS A 28 -0.98 -15.96 -8.91
CA CYS A 28 -2.32 -15.37 -8.92
C CYS A 28 -3.24 -16.11 -7.98
N ILE A 29 -4.21 -15.38 -7.44
CA ILE A 29 -5.35 -15.93 -6.69
C ILE A 29 -6.65 -15.38 -7.26
N VAL A 30 -7.70 -16.19 -7.21
CA VAL A 30 -9.04 -15.83 -7.68
C VAL A 30 -10.05 -15.89 -6.53
N GLN A 31 -11.21 -15.26 -6.72
CA GLN A 31 -12.21 -15.10 -5.65
C GLN A 31 -12.64 -16.39 -4.94
N TRP A 32 -12.59 -17.54 -5.59
CA TRP A 32 -12.95 -18.84 -4.99
C TRP A 32 -11.80 -19.59 -4.34
N ASP A 33 -10.57 -19.05 -4.40
CA ASP A 33 -9.43 -19.64 -3.71
C ASP A 33 -9.54 -19.39 -2.20
N LYS A 34 -9.21 -20.39 -1.40
CA LYS A 34 -9.20 -20.25 0.07
C LYS A 34 -8.26 -19.16 0.59
N ALA A 35 -7.21 -18.86 -0.17
CA ALA A 35 -6.25 -17.81 0.12
C ALA A 35 -6.70 -16.41 -0.33
N TYR A 36 -7.89 -16.28 -0.96
CA TYR A 36 -8.40 -14.96 -1.34
C TYR A 36 -8.80 -14.17 -0.10
N PRO A 37 -8.41 -12.87 0.02
CA PRO A 37 -8.62 -12.10 1.25
C PRO A 37 -10.10 -12.01 1.65
N GLN A 38 -10.43 -12.46 2.86
CA GLN A 38 -11.79 -12.45 3.39
C GLN A 38 -12.43 -11.05 3.37
N ARG A 39 -11.63 -10.02 3.62
CA ARG A 39 -12.06 -8.61 3.59
C ARG A 39 -12.49 -8.10 2.22
N LEU A 40 -12.23 -8.85 1.16
CA LEU A 40 -12.68 -8.57 -0.21
C LEU A 40 -13.90 -9.42 -0.62
N MET A 41 -14.19 -10.52 0.06
CA MET A 41 -15.21 -11.51 -0.36
C MET A 41 -16.63 -10.93 -0.44
N ASN A 42 -16.99 -10.01 0.45
CA ASN A 42 -18.35 -9.45 0.55
C ASN A 42 -18.53 -8.18 -0.31
N ASP A 43 -17.57 -7.86 -1.17
CA ASP A 43 -17.62 -6.68 -2.01
C ASP A 43 -17.89 -7.06 -3.46
N SER A 44 -19.03 -6.62 -4.01
CA SER A 44 -19.40 -6.86 -5.42
C SER A 44 -18.41 -6.23 -6.43
N GLN A 45 -17.56 -5.32 -6.00
CA GLN A 45 -16.51 -4.69 -6.79
C GLN A 45 -15.10 -5.23 -6.45
N ALA A 46 -15.02 -6.36 -5.75
CA ALA A 46 -13.72 -6.99 -5.50
C ALA A 46 -13.09 -7.48 -6.81
N PRO A 47 -11.76 -7.37 -6.96
CA PRO A 47 -11.07 -7.93 -8.12
C PRO A 47 -11.30 -9.44 -8.21
N PHE A 48 -11.75 -9.91 -9.35
CA PHE A 48 -11.92 -11.35 -9.60
C PHE A 48 -10.60 -12.12 -9.48
N LEU A 49 -9.50 -11.48 -9.89
CA LEU A 49 -8.15 -12.03 -9.91
C LEU A 49 -7.16 -11.01 -9.33
N LEU A 50 -6.25 -11.48 -8.51
CA LEU A 50 -5.11 -10.72 -8.02
C LEU A 50 -3.82 -11.43 -8.39
N TYR A 51 -2.90 -10.71 -9.03
CA TYR A 51 -1.52 -11.15 -9.20
C TYR A 51 -0.70 -10.71 -8.00
N TYR A 52 0.25 -11.55 -7.58
CA TYR A 52 1.10 -11.22 -6.44
C TYR A 52 2.50 -11.80 -6.55
N GLN A 53 3.43 -11.22 -5.80
CA GLN A 53 4.79 -11.72 -5.58
C GLN A 53 5.14 -11.45 -4.11
N GLY A 54 5.74 -12.44 -3.43
CA GLY A 54 6.12 -12.35 -2.02
C GLY A 54 5.14 -13.05 -1.09
N ASN A 55 5.02 -12.57 0.14
CA ASN A 55 4.32 -13.23 1.23
C ASN A 55 2.82 -12.91 1.24
N LEU A 56 2.02 -13.81 0.67
CA LEU A 56 0.56 -13.65 0.58
C LEU A 56 -0.13 -13.63 1.96
N SER A 57 0.45 -14.30 2.99
CA SER A 57 -0.16 -14.37 4.33
C SER A 57 -0.31 -13.01 5.01
N LEU A 58 0.42 -11.98 4.54
CA LEU A 58 0.26 -10.62 5.03
C LEU A 58 -1.15 -10.04 4.81
N LEU A 59 -1.93 -10.61 3.89
CA LEU A 59 -3.31 -10.19 3.65
C LEU A 59 -4.28 -10.61 4.77
N GLU A 60 -3.88 -11.55 5.63
CA GLU A 60 -4.66 -11.97 6.81
C GLU A 60 -4.34 -11.13 8.05
N GLU A 61 -3.23 -10.40 8.04
CA GLU A 61 -2.77 -9.60 9.16
C GLU A 61 -3.56 -8.29 9.32
N LYS A 62 -3.33 -7.58 10.42
CA LYS A 62 -3.85 -6.23 10.65
C LYS A 62 -3.10 -5.22 9.76
N ILE A 63 -3.79 -4.61 8.82
CA ILE A 63 -3.19 -3.76 7.78
C ILE A 63 -3.45 -2.28 8.04
N LEU A 64 -2.37 -1.52 8.13
CA LEU A 64 -2.35 -0.06 8.18
C LEU A 64 -2.16 0.50 6.77
N GLY A 65 -3.19 1.09 6.20
CA GLY A 65 -3.08 1.82 4.93
C GLY A 65 -2.49 3.20 5.13
N ILE A 66 -1.53 3.58 4.31
CA ILE A 66 -0.94 4.93 4.33
C ILE A 66 -0.94 5.48 2.91
N VAL A 67 -1.48 6.68 2.73
CA VAL A 67 -1.51 7.37 1.44
C VAL A 67 -1.24 8.86 1.64
N GLY A 68 -0.72 9.53 0.60
CA GLY A 68 -0.45 10.95 0.70
C GLY A 68 0.00 11.58 -0.62
N PRO A 69 0.56 12.79 -0.59
CA PRO A 69 1.02 13.48 -1.78
C PRO A 69 2.28 12.86 -2.38
N ARG A 70 2.44 13.04 -3.69
CA ARG A 70 3.69 12.66 -4.39
C ARG A 70 4.88 13.56 -4.07
N GLN A 71 4.61 14.73 -3.55
CA GLN A 71 5.59 15.71 -3.07
C GLN A 71 5.17 16.14 -1.67
N PRO A 72 5.49 15.32 -0.65
CA PRO A 72 5.20 15.68 0.73
C PRO A 72 6.03 16.89 1.16
N SER A 73 5.53 17.62 2.16
CA SER A 73 6.33 18.63 2.83
C SER A 73 7.35 17.97 3.77
N GLU A 74 8.33 18.74 4.22
CA GLU A 74 9.26 18.30 5.26
C GLU A 74 8.51 17.88 6.54
N TYR A 75 7.47 18.64 6.92
CA TYR A 75 6.59 18.29 8.02
C TYR A 75 5.92 16.92 7.82
N GLY A 76 5.37 16.66 6.63
CA GLY A 76 4.74 15.38 6.31
C GLY A 76 5.70 14.20 6.39
N ILE A 77 6.96 14.39 6.02
CA ILE A 77 8.03 13.39 6.17
C ILE A 77 8.33 13.15 7.65
N GLN A 78 8.54 14.19 8.45
CA GLN A 78 8.79 14.09 9.90
C GLN A 78 7.63 13.39 10.63
N VAL A 79 6.39 13.70 10.26
CA VAL A 79 5.20 13.02 10.78
C VAL A 79 5.23 11.52 10.48
N LEU A 80 5.59 11.12 9.26
CA LEU A 80 5.71 9.71 8.89
C LEU A 80 6.82 9.02 9.70
N GLU A 81 7.98 9.64 9.83
CA GLU A 81 9.12 9.08 10.58
C GLU A 81 8.75 8.83 12.03
N LEU A 82 8.17 9.83 12.70
CA LEU A 82 7.69 9.69 14.07
C LEU A 82 6.58 8.63 14.20
N PHE A 83 5.65 8.58 13.23
CA PHE A 83 4.60 7.59 13.22
C PHE A 83 5.15 6.16 13.11
N PHE A 84 6.14 5.92 12.25
CA PHE A 84 6.77 4.60 12.08
C PHE A 84 7.64 4.20 13.27
N GLU A 85 8.29 5.15 13.94
CA GLU A 85 8.97 4.90 15.21
C GLU A 85 8.01 4.30 16.26
N LYS A 86 6.81 4.87 16.38
CA LYS A 86 5.76 4.36 17.27
C LYS A 86 5.15 3.05 16.77
N ALA A 87 4.86 2.96 15.46
CA ALA A 87 4.28 1.78 14.83
C ALA A 87 5.14 0.53 15.00
N ASN A 88 6.45 0.68 15.17
CA ASN A 88 7.37 -0.44 15.42
C ASN A 88 7.06 -1.23 16.70
N ASN A 89 6.32 -0.67 17.64
CA ASN A 89 5.90 -1.34 18.87
C ASN A 89 4.64 -2.21 18.69
N PHE A 90 4.04 -2.22 17.52
CA PHE A 90 2.77 -2.89 17.24
C PHE A 90 2.92 -3.98 16.19
N GLN A 91 2.07 -5.02 16.30
CA GLN A 91 1.97 -6.07 15.31
C GLN A 91 1.03 -5.61 14.19
N LEU A 92 1.60 -5.12 13.11
CA LEU A 92 0.87 -4.62 11.96
C LEU A 92 1.67 -4.81 10.66
N VAL A 93 0.96 -4.71 9.55
CA VAL A 93 1.52 -4.66 8.20
C VAL A 93 1.18 -3.29 7.60
N SER A 94 2.16 -2.59 7.06
CA SER A 94 1.90 -1.37 6.32
C SER A 94 1.45 -1.66 4.89
N LEU A 95 0.62 -0.80 4.32
CA LEU A 95 0.16 -0.94 2.93
C LEU A 95 0.10 0.41 2.26
N SER A 96 0.67 0.50 1.05
CA SER A 96 0.61 1.72 0.24
C SER A 96 0.65 1.42 -1.27
N GLY A 97 0.60 2.47 -2.08
CA GLY A 97 0.45 2.38 -3.54
C GLY A 97 1.74 2.46 -4.35
N PHE A 98 2.88 2.53 -3.72
CA PHE A 98 4.18 2.64 -4.38
C PHE A 98 4.32 3.86 -5.33
N ALA A 99 3.52 4.91 -5.18
CA ALA A 99 3.74 6.18 -5.87
C ALA A 99 4.90 6.95 -5.22
N LYS A 100 5.56 7.83 -5.98
CA LYS A 100 6.58 8.73 -5.42
C LYS A 100 6.02 9.50 -4.21
N GLY A 101 6.88 9.91 -3.29
CA GLY A 101 6.52 10.67 -2.09
C GLY A 101 6.06 9.78 -0.94
N VAL A 102 4.90 10.06 -0.35
CA VAL A 102 4.41 9.38 0.87
C VAL A 102 4.37 7.86 0.71
N ASP A 103 3.92 7.34 -0.44
CA ASP A 103 3.78 5.89 -0.61
C ASP A 103 5.15 5.20 -0.59
N GLN A 104 6.15 5.70 -1.36
CA GLN A 104 7.51 5.14 -1.33
C GLN A 104 8.18 5.35 0.03
N LYS A 105 8.02 6.52 0.65
CA LYS A 105 8.55 6.77 2.01
C LYS A 105 7.93 5.81 3.04
N THR A 106 6.65 5.46 2.89
CA THR A 106 5.99 4.43 3.71
C THR A 106 6.74 3.09 3.63
N HIS A 107 7.02 2.63 2.41
CA HIS A 107 7.73 1.36 2.23
C HIS A 107 9.17 1.42 2.76
N GLN A 108 9.88 2.55 2.57
CA GLN A 108 11.22 2.76 3.12
C GLN A 108 11.23 2.64 4.65
N LEU A 109 10.36 3.40 5.32
CA LEU A 109 10.25 3.39 6.76
C LEU A 109 9.82 2.03 7.29
N SER A 110 8.96 1.32 6.55
CA SER A 110 8.59 -0.06 6.88
C SER A 110 9.81 -0.97 6.89
N LEU A 111 10.62 -0.94 5.84
CA LEU A 111 11.85 -1.75 5.74
C LEU A 111 12.85 -1.35 6.84
N LEU A 112 13.02 -0.06 7.11
CA LEU A 112 13.91 0.47 8.14
C LEU A 112 13.53 -0.04 9.55
N HIS A 113 12.22 -0.08 9.86
CA HIS A 113 11.69 -0.50 11.15
C HIS A 113 11.32 -2.00 11.21
N ASN A 114 11.69 -2.81 10.19
CA ASN A 114 11.33 -4.22 10.09
C ASN A 114 9.81 -4.48 10.23
N ILE A 115 9.00 -3.59 9.67
CA ILE A 115 7.55 -3.73 9.57
C ILE A 115 7.25 -4.33 8.18
N PRO A 116 6.57 -5.48 8.08
CA PRO A 116 6.17 -6.03 6.79
C PRO A 116 5.33 -5.04 5.99
N THR A 117 5.53 -4.97 4.68
CA THR A 117 4.84 -3.98 3.84
C THR A 117 4.24 -4.58 2.58
N ILE A 118 3.08 -4.07 2.17
CA ILE A 118 2.36 -4.47 0.96
C ILE A 118 2.35 -3.31 -0.03
N ALA A 119 2.95 -3.51 -1.20
CA ALA A 119 2.90 -2.56 -2.30
C ALA A 119 1.78 -2.94 -3.27
N VAL A 120 0.73 -2.12 -3.37
CA VAL A 120 -0.36 -2.32 -4.34
C VAL A 120 -0.07 -1.52 -5.59
N LEU A 121 0.11 -2.19 -6.74
CA LEU A 121 0.48 -1.53 -7.99
C LEU A 121 -0.74 -1.05 -8.77
N GLY A 122 -0.65 0.12 -9.39
CA GLY A 122 -1.64 0.67 -10.33
C GLY A 122 -1.40 0.22 -11.79
N TRP A 123 -0.65 -0.89 -12.01
CA TRP A 123 -0.25 -1.44 -13.30
C TRP A 123 0.09 -2.92 -13.18
N GLY A 124 0.33 -3.57 -14.33
CA GLY A 124 0.70 -4.99 -14.39
C GLY A 124 2.18 -5.24 -14.11
N PHE A 125 2.52 -6.44 -13.68
CA PHE A 125 3.86 -6.83 -13.27
C PHE A 125 4.95 -6.63 -14.33
N GLN A 126 4.64 -6.73 -15.63
CA GLN A 126 5.62 -6.48 -16.67
C GLN A 126 6.15 -5.03 -16.65
N HIS A 127 5.28 -4.07 -16.37
CA HIS A 127 5.69 -2.67 -16.25
C HIS A 127 6.65 -2.49 -15.07
N TYR A 128 6.34 -3.09 -13.93
CA TYR A 128 7.19 -3.09 -12.75
C TYR A 128 8.60 -3.66 -13.06
N LEU A 129 8.68 -4.82 -13.69
CA LEU A 129 9.95 -5.49 -13.97
C LEU A 129 10.87 -4.71 -14.91
N ARG A 130 10.36 -3.69 -15.60
CA ARG A 130 11.10 -2.78 -16.50
C ARG A 130 11.33 -1.40 -15.88
N SER A 131 10.76 -1.10 -14.71
CA SER A 131 10.91 0.21 -14.07
C SER A 131 12.27 0.38 -13.41
N SER A 132 12.71 1.62 -13.25
CA SER A 132 13.91 1.98 -12.47
C SER A 132 13.78 1.58 -11.00
N ASP A 133 12.55 1.55 -10.49
CA ASP A 133 12.25 1.26 -9.08
C ASP A 133 12.17 -0.25 -8.78
N ARG A 134 12.51 -1.11 -9.76
CA ARG A 134 12.48 -2.56 -9.62
C ARG A 134 13.31 -3.06 -8.42
N TRP A 135 14.46 -2.46 -8.19
CA TRP A 135 15.33 -2.81 -7.07
C TRP A 135 14.62 -2.61 -5.73
N PHE A 136 13.88 -1.51 -5.56
CA PHE A 136 13.17 -1.20 -4.34
C PHE A 136 12.01 -2.18 -4.06
N LEU A 137 11.26 -2.53 -5.10
CA LEU A 137 10.24 -3.58 -4.97
C LEU A 137 10.88 -4.95 -4.66
N GLY A 138 12.07 -5.22 -5.19
CA GLY A 138 12.88 -6.37 -4.82
C GLY A 138 13.24 -6.41 -3.34
N GLU A 139 13.58 -5.27 -2.73
CA GLU A 139 13.85 -5.18 -1.30
C GLU A 139 12.60 -5.44 -0.45
N ILE A 140 11.42 -4.99 -0.89
CA ILE A 140 10.15 -5.34 -0.23
C ILE A 140 9.98 -6.85 -0.16
N ILE A 141 10.21 -7.57 -1.27
CA ILE A 141 10.10 -9.04 -1.31
C ILE A 141 11.16 -9.70 -0.43
N ASN A 142 12.41 -9.24 -0.49
CA ASN A 142 13.52 -9.79 0.28
C ASN A 142 13.29 -9.69 1.81
N GLN A 143 12.52 -8.70 2.26
CA GLN A 143 12.14 -8.51 3.66
C GLN A 143 10.72 -9.02 3.97
N TRP A 144 10.30 -10.11 3.32
CA TRP A 144 9.02 -10.79 3.55
C TRP A 144 7.78 -9.94 3.26
N GLY A 145 7.90 -8.92 2.43
CA GLY A 145 6.79 -8.10 1.97
C GLY A 145 5.99 -8.76 0.84
N LEU A 146 5.00 -8.01 0.35
CA LEU A 146 4.09 -8.44 -0.71
C LEU A 146 3.94 -7.34 -1.77
N ILE A 147 3.99 -7.73 -3.05
CA ILE A 147 3.57 -6.90 -4.16
C ILE A 147 2.26 -7.45 -4.70
N LEU A 148 1.28 -6.59 -4.91
CA LEU A 148 -0.08 -6.96 -5.31
C LEU A 148 -0.54 -6.11 -6.51
N SER A 149 -1.24 -6.73 -7.47
CA SER A 149 -1.87 -6.03 -8.60
C SER A 149 -3.17 -6.70 -9.02
N GLU A 150 -4.21 -5.92 -9.26
CA GLU A 150 -5.46 -6.36 -9.89
C GLU A 150 -5.44 -6.26 -11.42
N PHE A 151 -4.35 -5.73 -11.99
CA PHE A 151 -4.23 -5.49 -13.43
C PHE A 151 -3.56 -6.66 -14.15
N LYS A 152 -3.97 -6.89 -15.40
CA LYS A 152 -3.32 -7.89 -16.28
C LYS A 152 -1.81 -7.67 -16.34
N LEU A 153 -1.02 -8.73 -16.48
CA LEU A 153 0.46 -8.69 -16.42
C LEU A 153 1.11 -7.58 -17.27
N TRP A 154 0.58 -7.33 -18.46
CA TRP A 154 1.11 -6.35 -19.42
C TRP A 154 0.41 -4.98 -19.38
N PHE A 155 -0.49 -4.77 -18.41
CA PHE A 155 -1.24 -3.53 -18.32
C PHE A 155 -0.32 -2.36 -17.97
N GLN A 156 -0.37 -1.31 -18.82
CA GLN A 156 0.41 -0.08 -18.60
C GLN A 156 -0.33 0.88 -17.66
N PRO A 157 0.39 1.69 -16.87
CA PRO A 157 -0.24 2.66 -15.98
C PRO A 157 -1.05 3.69 -16.77
N THR A 158 -2.25 3.98 -16.31
CA THR A 158 -3.15 5.00 -16.88
C THR A 158 -3.68 5.92 -15.79
N LYS A 159 -4.19 7.10 -16.19
CA LYS A 159 -4.82 8.01 -15.21
C LYS A 159 -6.01 7.36 -14.47
N ARG A 160 -6.68 6.38 -15.06
CA ARG A 160 -7.83 5.67 -14.47
C ARG A 160 -7.44 4.50 -13.58
N SER A 161 -6.27 3.89 -13.80
CA SER A 161 -5.84 2.75 -13.00
C SER A 161 -5.43 3.13 -11.57
N PHE A 162 -4.97 4.35 -11.35
CA PHE A 162 -4.59 4.80 -10.02
C PHE A 162 -5.79 4.92 -9.05
N PRO A 163 -6.92 5.56 -9.42
CA PRO A 163 -8.13 5.54 -8.58
C PRO A 163 -8.69 4.14 -8.34
N GLN A 164 -8.65 3.26 -9.35
CA GLN A 164 -9.08 1.88 -9.22
C GLN A 164 -8.24 1.15 -8.18
N ARG A 165 -6.90 1.18 -8.30
CA ARG A 165 -5.98 0.63 -7.32
C ARG A 165 -6.20 1.20 -5.92
N ASN A 166 -6.49 2.49 -5.79
CA ASN A 166 -6.71 3.15 -4.50
C ASN A 166 -7.94 2.58 -3.77
N LYS A 167 -8.97 2.12 -4.49
CA LYS A 167 -10.07 1.36 -3.88
C LYS A 167 -9.56 0.09 -3.20
N LEU A 168 -8.64 -0.63 -3.83
CA LEU A 168 -8.06 -1.85 -3.26
C LEU A 168 -7.26 -1.54 -2.00
N ILE A 169 -6.50 -0.42 -1.97
CA ILE A 169 -5.83 0.04 -0.75
C ILE A 169 -6.83 0.25 0.37
N ALA A 170 -7.89 1.03 0.12
CA ALA A 170 -8.94 1.28 1.13
C ALA A 170 -9.60 -0.02 1.60
N LYS A 171 -9.91 -0.96 0.70
CA LYS A 171 -10.54 -2.25 1.02
C LYS A 171 -9.68 -3.12 1.91
N LEU A 172 -8.38 -3.19 1.66
CA LEU A 172 -7.46 -4.04 2.40
C LEU A 172 -7.08 -3.46 3.78
N SER A 173 -7.14 -2.14 3.97
CA SER A 173 -6.74 -1.49 5.22
C SER A 173 -7.76 -1.70 6.34
N GLU A 174 -7.30 -1.82 7.60
CA GLU A 174 -8.14 -1.69 8.81
C GLU A 174 -8.44 -0.22 9.09
N ILE A 175 -7.42 0.60 9.04
CA ILE A 175 -7.48 2.05 9.16
C ILE A 175 -6.64 2.67 8.04
N LEU A 176 -6.92 3.91 7.70
CA LEU A 176 -6.15 4.68 6.74
C LEU A 176 -5.50 5.89 7.44
N PHE A 177 -4.19 6.05 7.27
CA PHE A 177 -3.45 7.22 7.73
C PHE A 177 -3.05 8.09 6.55
N LEU A 178 -3.30 9.40 6.68
CA LEU A 178 -3.10 10.41 5.66
C LEU A 178 -2.35 11.59 6.28
N PRO A 179 -0.99 11.65 6.24
CA PRO A 179 -0.22 12.71 6.89
C PRO A 179 -0.55 14.09 6.32
N GLU A 180 -0.75 14.17 5.02
CA GLU A 180 -1.05 15.40 4.29
C GLU A 180 -1.91 15.12 3.06
N ALA A 181 -2.76 16.07 2.65
CA ALA A 181 -3.42 16.09 1.36
C ALA A 181 -3.85 17.50 0.97
N ARG A 182 -3.50 17.94 -0.23
CA ARG A 182 -4.06 19.14 -0.86
C ARG A 182 -5.51 18.89 -1.27
N GLU A 183 -6.31 19.95 -1.45
CA GLU A 183 -7.75 19.86 -1.78
C GLU A 183 -8.10 18.94 -2.95
N LYS A 184 -7.27 18.88 -3.99
CA LYS A 184 -7.53 18.05 -5.19
C LYS A 184 -6.59 16.83 -5.26
N SER A 185 -6.20 16.28 -4.12
CA SER A 185 -5.29 15.14 -4.05
C SER A 185 -6.00 13.81 -4.33
N TRP A 186 -5.34 12.92 -5.06
CA TRP A 186 -5.79 11.53 -5.25
C TRP A 186 -5.86 10.74 -3.93
N SER A 187 -5.06 11.11 -2.93
CA SER A 187 -5.10 10.51 -1.60
C SER A 187 -6.42 10.77 -0.88
N LEU A 188 -7.08 11.92 -1.12
CA LEU A 188 -8.43 12.20 -0.59
C LEU A 188 -9.50 11.27 -1.19
N ILE A 189 -9.32 10.82 -2.42
CA ILE A 189 -10.22 9.83 -3.03
C ILE A 189 -10.09 8.49 -2.30
N THR A 190 -8.88 8.10 -1.91
CA THR A 190 -8.67 6.90 -1.11
C THR A 190 -9.29 7.05 0.29
N ALA A 191 -9.15 8.22 0.91
CA ALA A 191 -9.80 8.56 2.17
C ALA A 191 -11.34 8.48 2.08
N GLU A 192 -11.92 8.99 1.00
CA GLU A 192 -13.36 8.90 0.75
C GLU A 192 -13.82 7.44 0.60
N PHE A 193 -13.08 6.61 -0.14
CA PHE A 193 -13.38 5.18 -0.23
C PHE A 193 -13.33 4.49 1.13
N ALA A 194 -12.29 4.74 1.93
CA ALA A 194 -12.18 4.16 3.27
C ALA A 194 -13.35 4.59 4.16
N TYR A 195 -13.68 5.88 4.16
CA TYR A 195 -14.80 6.41 4.94
C TYR A 195 -16.14 5.78 4.53
N THR A 196 -16.43 5.67 3.23
CA THR A 196 -17.67 5.05 2.74
C THR A 196 -17.79 3.57 3.07
N MET A 197 -16.66 2.90 3.34
CA MET A 197 -16.58 1.52 3.82
C MET A 197 -16.64 1.42 5.36
N GLY A 198 -16.90 2.52 6.07
CA GLY A 198 -16.94 2.57 7.53
C GLY A 198 -15.57 2.43 8.21
N LYS A 199 -14.48 2.63 7.47
CA LYS A 199 -13.12 2.49 8.01
C LYS A 199 -12.64 3.83 8.58
N PRO A 200 -11.98 3.83 9.74
CA PRO A 200 -11.40 5.04 10.29
C PRO A 200 -10.32 5.62 9.37
N VAL A 201 -10.39 6.94 9.17
CA VAL A 201 -9.38 7.70 8.44
C VAL A 201 -8.77 8.73 9.38
N PHE A 202 -7.45 8.69 9.50
CA PHE A 202 -6.71 9.54 10.43
C PHE A 202 -5.75 10.47 9.71
N SER A 203 -5.56 11.64 10.30
CA SER A 203 -4.53 12.59 9.93
C SER A 203 -3.97 13.26 11.18
N VAL A 204 -3.06 14.20 11.01
CA VAL A 204 -2.44 14.97 12.10
C VAL A 204 -2.80 16.45 12.02
N PRO A 205 -2.76 17.18 13.14
CA PRO A 205 -2.81 18.65 13.12
C PRO A 205 -1.70 19.20 12.23
N ALA A 206 -1.98 20.28 11.53
CA ALA A 206 -1.01 20.99 10.71
C ALA A 206 -1.29 22.50 10.78
N PRO A 207 -0.33 23.36 10.39
CA PRO A 207 -0.58 24.81 10.34
C PRO A 207 -1.77 25.11 9.42
N ILE A 208 -2.70 25.96 9.90
CA ILE A 208 -3.96 26.27 9.20
C ILE A 208 -3.74 26.87 7.80
N PHE A 209 -2.62 27.54 7.59
CA PHE A 209 -2.27 28.14 6.31
C PHE A 209 -1.46 27.19 5.40
N SER A 210 -1.26 25.92 5.80
CA SER A 210 -0.54 24.94 4.98
C SER A 210 -1.38 24.51 3.80
N PRO A 211 -1.00 24.81 2.53
CA PRO A 211 -1.68 24.30 1.36
C PRO A 211 -1.63 22.76 1.26
N GLN A 212 -0.62 22.16 1.89
CA GLN A 212 -0.41 20.72 1.89
C GLN A 212 -1.47 19.97 2.72
N SER A 213 -2.12 20.65 3.68
CA SER A 213 -3.12 20.06 4.57
C SER A 213 -4.54 20.59 4.34
N ALA A 214 -4.73 21.51 3.40
CA ALA A 214 -6.04 22.12 3.11
C ALA A 214 -7.13 21.08 2.80
N GLY A 215 -6.80 20.02 2.05
CA GLY A 215 -7.74 18.94 1.76
C GLY A 215 -8.08 18.08 2.99
N VAL A 216 -7.12 17.89 3.91
CA VAL A 216 -7.37 17.22 5.20
C VAL A 216 -8.39 18.02 6.00
N PHE A 217 -8.20 19.34 6.13
CA PHE A 217 -9.10 20.21 6.88
C PHE A 217 -10.51 20.23 6.29
N ALA A 218 -10.63 20.27 4.95
CA ALA A 218 -11.93 20.18 4.29
C ALA A 218 -12.66 18.87 4.67
N LYS A 219 -11.97 17.73 4.62
CA LYS A 219 -12.54 16.42 4.96
C LYS A 219 -12.79 16.23 6.45
N MET A 220 -12.04 16.91 7.29
CA MET A 220 -12.27 16.97 8.73
C MET A 220 -13.57 17.72 9.07
N ASN A 221 -13.82 18.85 8.40
CA ASN A 221 -15.07 19.59 8.54
C ASN A 221 -16.29 18.76 8.07
N GLU A 222 -16.10 17.83 7.11
CA GLU A 222 -17.09 16.84 6.70
C GLU A 222 -17.19 15.64 7.66
N GLN A 223 -16.45 15.62 8.77
CA GLN A 223 -16.34 14.52 9.74
C GLN A 223 -15.87 13.18 9.13
N LYS A 224 -15.14 13.22 8.02
CA LYS A 224 -14.61 12.05 7.31
C LYS A 224 -13.19 11.66 7.71
N ILE A 225 -12.45 12.60 8.30
CA ILE A 225 -11.08 12.40 8.81
C ILE A 225 -11.03 12.83 10.26
N GLN A 226 -10.41 12.02 11.11
CA GLN A 226 -10.16 12.32 12.52
C GLN A 226 -8.70 12.74 12.70
N LEU A 227 -8.47 13.79 13.51
CA LEU A 227 -7.11 14.15 13.89
C LEU A 227 -6.61 13.30 15.05
N ILE A 228 -5.36 12.89 14.97
CA ILE A 228 -4.63 12.23 16.04
C ILE A 228 -3.45 13.09 16.47
N THR A 229 -3.23 13.20 17.77
CA THR A 229 -2.10 13.88 18.40
C THR A 229 -1.25 12.91 19.22
N ASP A 230 -1.77 11.70 19.48
CA ASP A 230 -1.11 10.63 20.19
C ASP A 230 -1.16 9.37 19.31
N PHE A 231 -0.01 9.05 18.71
CA PHE A 231 0.11 7.87 17.82
C PHE A 231 0.02 6.56 18.60
N ASP A 232 0.59 6.50 19.82
CA ASP A 232 0.56 5.28 20.64
C ASP A 232 -0.88 4.93 21.00
N ALA A 233 -1.67 5.89 21.47
CA ALA A 233 -3.08 5.69 21.80
C ALA A 233 -3.92 5.28 20.57
N CYS A 234 -3.67 5.89 19.41
CA CYS A 234 -4.35 5.51 18.16
C CYS A 234 -3.99 4.09 17.73
N LEU A 235 -2.70 3.76 17.71
CA LEU A 235 -2.22 2.44 17.28
C LEU A 235 -2.70 1.34 18.23
N GLN A 236 -2.64 1.55 19.53
CA GLN A 236 -3.08 0.60 20.54
C GLN A 236 -4.56 0.22 20.40
N LYS A 237 -5.40 1.15 19.95
CA LYS A 237 -6.82 0.90 19.71
C LYS A 237 -7.08 -0.07 18.56
N HIS A 238 -6.19 -0.11 17.57
CA HIS A 238 -6.42 -0.83 16.30
C HIS A 238 -5.50 -2.03 16.11
N PHE A 239 -4.32 -2.03 16.71
CA PHE A 239 -3.29 -3.05 16.51
C PHE A 239 -2.81 -3.64 17.84
N PRO A 240 -2.57 -4.96 17.90
CA PRO A 240 -1.95 -5.58 19.06
C PRO A 240 -0.54 -5.02 19.28
N GLN A 241 -0.16 -4.81 20.53
CA GLN A 241 1.24 -4.53 20.86
C GLN A 241 2.10 -5.78 20.61
N LYS A 242 3.30 -5.59 20.11
CA LYS A 242 4.30 -6.65 20.11
C LYS A 242 4.55 -7.05 21.57
N GLY A 243 4.39 -8.35 21.91
CA GLY A 243 4.74 -8.83 23.25
C GLY A 243 6.15 -8.36 23.60
N THR A 244 6.39 -8.03 24.86
CA THR A 244 7.68 -7.54 25.36
C THR A 244 8.74 -8.62 25.15
N VAL A 245 9.27 -8.75 23.96
CA VAL A 245 10.55 -9.38 23.72
C VAL A 245 11.56 -8.37 24.24
N LEU A 246 12.28 -8.78 25.28
CA LEU A 246 13.42 -8.07 25.86
C LEU A 246 14.09 -7.20 24.81
N GLN A 247 14.27 -5.91 25.14
CA GLN A 247 14.88 -4.88 24.30
C GLN A 247 15.96 -5.50 23.43
N ARG A 248 15.68 -5.64 22.12
CA ARG A 248 16.76 -5.79 21.16
C ARG A 248 17.53 -4.48 21.23
N GLU A 249 18.81 -4.58 21.61
CA GLU A 249 19.78 -3.50 21.52
C GLU A 249 19.54 -2.73 20.23
N LYS A 250 19.64 -1.40 20.30
CA LYS A 250 19.63 -0.53 19.11
C LYS A 250 20.72 -1.04 18.18
N THR A 251 20.34 -1.95 17.30
CA THR A 251 21.24 -2.44 16.26
C THR A 251 21.51 -1.24 15.37
N SER A 252 22.76 -0.87 15.22
CA SER A 252 23.21 0.10 14.22
C SER A 252 22.58 -0.28 12.88
N LEU A 253 22.13 0.73 12.11
CA LEU A 253 21.64 0.52 10.77
C LEU A 253 22.58 -0.42 10.02
N THR A 254 22.06 -1.45 9.39
CA THR A 254 22.87 -2.31 8.54
C THR A 254 23.33 -1.49 7.33
N ASP A 255 24.49 -1.84 6.76
CA ASP A 255 25.04 -1.18 5.55
C ASP A 255 23.97 -1.09 4.44
N ARG A 256 23.12 -2.10 4.33
CA ARG A 256 22.00 -2.17 3.39
C ARG A 256 20.87 -1.18 3.70
N GLN A 257 20.61 -0.87 4.96
CA GLN A 257 19.65 0.14 5.38
C GLN A 257 20.18 1.55 5.15
N ILE A 258 21.48 1.75 5.28
CA ILE A 258 22.19 3.01 4.96
C ILE A 258 22.14 3.24 3.44
N GLU A 259 22.39 2.22 2.64
CA GLU A 259 22.32 2.28 1.17
C GLU A 259 20.90 2.64 0.68
N LEU A 260 19.87 2.06 1.30
CA LEU A 260 18.46 2.41 1.04
C LEU A 260 18.16 3.90 1.30
N LEU A 261 18.74 4.49 2.32
CA LEU A 261 18.56 5.90 2.65
C LEU A 261 19.29 6.81 1.64
N GLN A 262 20.48 6.43 1.17
CA GLN A 262 21.29 7.23 0.25
C GLN A 262 20.76 7.26 -1.20
N HIS A 263 20.03 6.22 -1.63
CA HIS A 263 19.46 6.18 -2.99
C HIS A 263 18.11 6.89 -3.13
N LEU A 264 17.64 7.54 -2.09
CA LEU A 264 16.27 8.07 -1.99
C LEU A 264 16.22 9.58 -1.65
N GLU A 265 17.37 10.22 -1.43
CA GLU A 265 17.58 11.66 -1.50
C GLU A 265 17.76 12.09 -2.97
#